data_0952ad76a878d51ed3f1de9fa0e7c8b2
#
_entry.id   0952ad76a878d51ed3f1de9fa0e7c8b2
#
_cell.length_a   1.000
_cell.length_b   1.000
_cell.length_c   1.000
_cell.angle_alpha   90.00
_cell.angle_beta   90.00
_cell.angle_gamma   90.00
#
_symmetry.space_group_name_H-M   'P 1'
#
loop_
_entity.id
_entity.type
_entity.pdbx_description
1 polymer ?
#
loop_
_entity_poly.entity_id
_entity_poly.type
_entity_poly.pdbx_seq_one_letter_code
_entity_poly.pdbx_strand_id
1 'polypeptide(L)'
;MESPEPTELARRQALELGSWRDARAQREPLTYLVNTLANAPTLLDLLGRYERAFERATDVLELGAGQGWASCIVKRRFPYVRVTATDMSPEAIANVGTWERVFEVRVDTAGTALSYATGQPDSSQDLVFAFASAHHFVAHRRTLKEIFRVLRPGGEALYLFEPSCRDFVYPLATRRMRRTRTDVVEDMLRQEQILAFARDAGLAADLDLYPTMARRGPLGTIYNAALIGVPILRRMLWCTANFHFAKPQGANSEAR
;
A
#
# COMPACT_ATOMS: atom_id res chain seq x y z
N MET A 1 -3.21 -19.98 -7.07
CA MET A 1 -4.37 -19.75 -6.20
C MET A 1 -5.28 -18.80 -6.94
N GLU A 2 -6.50 -19.20 -7.21
CA GLU A 2 -7.51 -18.43 -7.93
C GLU A 2 -7.88 -17.16 -7.17
N SER A 3 -8.43 -16.16 -7.88
CA SER A 3 -9.08 -15.02 -7.23
C SER A 3 -10.12 -15.55 -6.25
N PRO A 4 -10.28 -14.94 -5.06
CA PRO A 4 -11.27 -15.43 -4.11
C PRO A 4 -12.66 -15.47 -4.76
N GLU A 5 -13.45 -16.48 -4.41
CA GLU A 5 -14.84 -16.58 -4.82
C GLU A 5 -15.58 -15.25 -4.57
N PRO A 6 -16.52 -14.85 -5.43
CA PRO A 6 -17.24 -13.58 -5.29
C PRO A 6 -17.83 -13.35 -3.90
N THR A 7 -18.31 -14.41 -3.25
CA THR A 7 -18.87 -14.38 -1.88
C THR A 7 -17.79 -14.12 -0.82
N GLU A 8 -16.59 -14.70 -0.93
CA GLU A 8 -15.48 -14.46 -0.01
C GLU A 8 -14.88 -13.06 -0.21
N LEU A 9 -14.82 -12.59 -1.44
CA LEU A 9 -14.41 -11.21 -1.76
C LEU A 9 -15.35 -10.20 -1.09
N ALA A 10 -16.67 -10.36 -1.27
CA ALA A 10 -17.68 -9.50 -0.67
C ALA A 10 -17.63 -9.54 0.86
N ARG A 11 -17.42 -10.72 1.45
CA ARG A 11 -17.27 -10.88 2.89
C ARG A 11 -16.04 -10.13 3.43
N ARG A 12 -14.89 -10.26 2.79
CA ARG A 12 -13.66 -9.55 3.21
C ARG A 12 -13.82 -8.03 3.09
N GLN A 13 -14.44 -7.57 2.02
CA GLN A 13 -14.77 -6.14 1.87
C GLN A 13 -15.71 -5.64 2.96
N ALA A 14 -16.74 -6.41 3.29
CA ALA A 14 -17.68 -6.05 4.36
C ALA A 14 -16.98 -5.96 5.74
N LEU A 15 -16.03 -6.84 6.03
CA LEU A 15 -15.22 -6.80 7.26
C LEU A 15 -14.35 -5.53 7.30
N GLU A 16 -13.67 -5.20 6.20
CA GLU A 16 -12.84 -4.01 6.11
C GLU A 16 -13.67 -2.73 6.28
N LEU A 17 -14.80 -2.62 5.57
CA LEU A 17 -15.75 -1.50 5.73
C LEU A 17 -16.33 -1.44 7.14
N GLY A 18 -16.64 -2.58 7.75
CA GLY A 18 -17.11 -2.68 9.13
C GLY A 18 -16.07 -2.13 10.11
N SER A 19 -14.80 -2.46 9.91
CA SER A 19 -13.71 -1.98 10.77
C SER A 19 -13.59 -0.45 10.75
N TRP A 20 -13.82 0.19 9.61
CA TRP A 20 -13.83 1.65 9.51
C TRP A 20 -15.07 2.30 10.15
N ARG A 21 -16.25 1.70 10.02
CA ARG A 21 -17.50 2.17 10.66
C ARG A 21 -17.44 2.06 12.18
N ASP A 22 -16.89 0.95 12.68
CA ASP A 22 -16.68 0.71 14.10
C ASP A 22 -15.39 1.34 14.62
N ALA A 23 -14.61 1.95 13.71
CA ALA A 23 -13.26 2.38 13.99
C ALA A 23 -13.22 3.31 15.19
N ARG A 24 -12.51 2.82 16.20
CA ARG A 24 -11.99 3.64 17.29
C ARG A 24 -11.29 4.91 16.80
N ALA A 25 -10.79 4.90 15.54
CA ALA A 25 -10.19 6.05 14.89
C ALA A 25 -11.13 7.28 14.83
N GLN A 26 -12.42 7.07 14.63
CA GLN A 26 -13.42 8.16 14.74
C GLN A 26 -13.76 8.48 16.19
N ARG A 27 -13.68 7.49 17.09
CA ARG A 27 -13.97 7.64 18.52
C ARG A 27 -12.75 8.05 19.35
N GLU A 28 -11.55 7.79 18.86
CA GLU A 28 -10.26 8.08 19.51
C GLU A 28 -9.29 8.78 18.54
N PRO A 29 -9.55 10.06 18.20
CA PRO A 29 -8.71 10.81 17.24
C PRO A 29 -7.22 10.85 17.65
N LEU A 30 -6.94 10.85 18.96
CA LEU A 30 -5.58 10.86 19.48
C LEU A 30 -4.82 9.58 19.14
N THR A 31 -5.46 8.41 19.26
CA THR A 31 -4.85 7.13 18.89
C THR A 31 -4.52 7.09 17.39
N TYR A 32 -5.41 7.58 16.55
CA TYR A 32 -5.15 7.67 15.12
C TYR A 32 -4.01 8.64 14.79
N LEU A 33 -4.00 9.82 15.42
CA LEU A 33 -2.92 10.79 15.29
C LEU A 33 -1.57 10.19 15.70
N VAL A 34 -1.49 9.53 16.85
CA VAL A 34 -0.27 8.89 17.34
C VAL A 34 0.20 7.80 16.35
N ASN A 35 -0.72 7.01 15.81
CA ASN A 35 -0.39 6.00 14.80
C ASN A 35 0.16 6.61 13.52
N THR A 36 -0.44 7.70 13.04
CA THR A 36 0.01 8.45 11.87
C THR A 36 1.40 9.04 12.10
N LEU A 37 1.58 9.75 13.20
CA LEU A 37 2.88 10.35 13.57
C LEU A 37 3.98 9.29 13.69
N ALA A 38 3.67 8.11 14.20
CA ALA A 38 4.63 7.02 14.30
C ALA A 38 5.00 6.40 12.93
N ASN A 39 4.14 6.52 11.92
CA ASN A 39 4.40 6.03 10.56
C ASN A 39 5.01 7.10 9.63
N ALA A 40 4.79 8.38 9.92
CA ALA A 40 5.26 9.48 9.09
C ALA A 40 6.79 9.47 8.84
N PRO A 41 7.66 9.20 9.85
CA PRO A 41 9.10 9.09 9.60
C PRO A 41 9.45 7.98 8.59
N THR A 42 8.75 6.84 8.65
CA THR A 42 8.95 5.74 7.70
C THR A 42 8.52 6.15 6.29
N LEU A 43 7.37 6.84 6.15
CA LEU A 43 6.95 7.36 4.85
C LEU A 43 7.98 8.36 4.30
N LEU A 44 8.47 9.29 5.11
CA LEU A 44 9.46 10.29 4.68
C LEU A 44 10.79 9.64 4.22
N ASP A 45 11.26 8.60 4.92
CA ASP A 45 12.42 7.83 4.49
C ASP A 45 12.18 7.16 3.13
N LEU A 46 11.03 6.53 2.95
CA LEU A 46 10.65 5.86 1.70
C LEU A 46 10.43 6.86 0.55
N LEU A 47 9.85 8.03 0.81
CA LEU A 47 9.77 9.11 -0.19
C LEU A 47 11.17 9.58 -0.61
N GLY A 48 12.16 9.61 0.29
CA GLY A 48 13.55 9.87 -0.05
C GLY A 48 14.17 8.73 -0.89
N ARG A 49 13.87 7.48 -0.54
CA ARG A 49 14.40 6.30 -1.24
C ARG A 49 13.88 6.17 -2.68
N TYR A 50 12.62 6.52 -2.90
CA TYR A 50 11.93 6.49 -4.20
C TYR A 50 11.72 7.89 -4.79
N GLU A 51 12.48 8.89 -4.34
CA GLU A 51 12.31 10.30 -4.70
C GLU A 51 12.18 10.52 -6.20
N ARG A 52 13.03 9.86 -7.01
CA ARG A 52 13.01 9.99 -8.47
C ARG A 52 11.70 9.58 -9.12
N ALA A 53 10.97 8.60 -8.55
CA ALA A 53 9.67 8.19 -9.06
C ALA A 53 8.63 9.30 -8.85
N PHE A 54 8.66 9.95 -7.67
CA PHE A 54 7.78 11.06 -7.36
C PHE A 54 8.16 12.34 -8.12
N GLU A 55 9.45 12.63 -8.29
CA GLU A 55 9.94 13.81 -9.02
C GLU A 55 9.60 13.79 -10.50
N ARG A 56 9.55 12.62 -11.13
CA ARG A 56 9.19 12.47 -12.54
C ARG A 56 7.70 12.44 -12.79
N ALA A 57 6.90 12.20 -11.76
CA ALA A 57 5.46 12.07 -11.88
C ALA A 57 4.79 13.43 -11.99
N THR A 58 3.76 13.48 -12.81
CA THR A 58 2.79 14.58 -12.85
C THR A 58 1.49 14.15 -12.18
N ASP A 59 1.05 12.93 -12.45
CA ASP A 59 -0.18 12.34 -11.90
C ASP A 59 0.15 11.17 -10.96
N VAL A 60 -0.20 11.30 -9.70
CA VAL A 60 0.07 10.34 -8.64
C VAL A 60 -1.24 9.86 -8.02
N LEU A 61 -1.44 8.54 -7.99
CA LEU A 61 -2.60 7.90 -7.39
C LEU A 61 -2.20 7.14 -6.11
N GLU A 62 -2.83 7.41 -4.99
CA GLU A 62 -2.75 6.59 -3.78
C GLU A 62 -3.91 5.60 -3.72
N LEU A 63 -3.61 4.31 -3.51
CA LEU A 63 -4.56 3.25 -3.26
C LEU A 63 -4.60 2.90 -1.77
N GLY A 64 -5.79 2.84 -1.18
CA GLY A 64 -5.95 2.57 0.24
C GLY A 64 -5.42 3.72 1.11
N ALA A 65 -5.76 4.95 0.73
CA ALA A 65 -5.28 6.18 1.37
C ALA A 65 -5.79 6.36 2.81
N GLY A 66 -6.81 5.60 3.23
CA GLY A 66 -7.45 5.79 4.51
C GLY A 66 -7.98 7.23 4.63
N GLN A 67 -7.49 7.97 5.59
CA GLN A 67 -7.85 9.39 5.78
C GLN A 67 -7.00 10.35 4.91
N GLY A 68 -6.13 9.87 4.03
CA GLY A 68 -5.39 10.69 3.06
C GLY A 68 -4.15 11.42 3.61
N TRP A 69 -3.68 11.08 4.79
CA TRP A 69 -2.52 11.76 5.39
C TRP A 69 -1.21 11.55 4.60
N ALA A 70 -1.02 10.37 4.01
CA ALA A 70 0.17 10.09 3.20
C ALA A 70 0.12 10.86 1.87
N SER A 71 -1.06 10.96 1.23
CA SER A 71 -1.28 11.85 0.08
C SER A 71 -0.94 13.31 0.41
N CYS A 72 -1.32 13.80 1.59
CA CYS A 72 -0.99 15.17 2.03
C CYS A 72 0.53 15.36 2.20
N ILE A 73 1.24 14.38 2.76
CA ILE A 73 2.71 14.45 2.87
C ILE A 73 3.36 14.43 1.48
N VAL A 74 2.89 13.58 0.56
CA VAL A 74 3.35 13.56 -0.84
C VAL A 74 3.13 14.93 -1.48
N LYS A 75 1.93 15.49 -1.37
CA LYS A 75 1.60 16.82 -1.93
C LYS A 75 2.47 17.93 -1.32
N ARG A 76 2.77 17.86 -0.01
CA ARG A 76 3.63 18.84 0.67
C ARG A 76 5.08 18.77 0.19
N ARG A 77 5.60 17.57 -0.05
CA ARG A 77 6.97 17.35 -0.51
C ARG A 77 7.15 17.62 -2.00
N PHE A 78 6.14 17.29 -2.80
CA PHE A 78 6.13 17.43 -4.26
C PHE A 78 4.92 18.27 -4.70
N PRO A 79 4.95 19.59 -4.49
CA PRO A 79 3.75 20.43 -4.66
C PRO A 79 3.25 20.53 -6.11
N TYR A 80 4.08 20.19 -7.08
CA TYR A 80 3.74 20.20 -8.51
C TYR A 80 2.99 18.95 -8.99
N VAL A 81 3.01 17.84 -8.24
CA VAL A 81 2.27 16.64 -8.63
C VAL A 81 0.76 16.82 -8.38
N ARG A 82 -0.04 16.23 -9.26
CA ARG A 82 -1.47 16.07 -9.02
C ARG A 82 -1.70 14.78 -8.24
N VAL A 83 -2.20 14.88 -7.02
CA VAL A 83 -2.42 13.73 -6.14
C VAL A 83 -3.89 13.37 -6.11
N THR A 84 -4.19 12.13 -6.45
CA THR A 84 -5.51 11.51 -6.26
C THR A 84 -5.43 10.50 -5.12
N ALA A 85 -6.20 10.73 -4.06
CA ALA A 85 -6.29 9.82 -2.91
C ALA A 85 -7.55 8.95 -3.02
N THR A 86 -7.41 7.62 -2.99
CA THR A 86 -8.55 6.71 -3.06
C THR A 86 -8.55 5.69 -1.92
N ASP A 87 -9.72 5.45 -1.36
CA ASP A 87 -9.94 4.41 -0.36
C ASP A 87 -11.29 3.71 -0.61
N MET A 88 -11.41 2.46 -0.17
CA MET A 88 -12.69 1.76 -0.29
C MET A 88 -13.73 2.23 0.73
N SER A 89 -13.30 2.83 1.85
CA SER A 89 -14.17 3.37 2.89
C SER A 89 -14.52 4.83 2.62
N PRO A 90 -15.80 5.15 2.37
CA PRO A 90 -16.25 6.53 2.29
C PRO A 90 -16.07 7.29 3.61
N GLU A 91 -16.17 6.58 4.75
CA GLU A 91 -15.97 7.18 6.07
C GLU A 91 -14.50 7.58 6.30
N ALA A 92 -13.55 6.78 5.80
CA ALA A 92 -12.14 7.09 5.90
C ALA A 92 -11.78 8.31 5.06
N ILE A 93 -12.09 8.25 3.75
CA ILE A 93 -11.67 9.26 2.78
C ILE A 93 -12.35 10.61 3.01
N ALA A 94 -13.53 10.64 3.63
CA ALA A 94 -14.22 11.89 4.01
C ALA A 94 -13.40 12.75 4.99
N ASN A 95 -12.41 12.16 5.67
CA ASN A 95 -11.57 12.87 6.65
C ASN A 95 -10.31 13.51 6.04
N VAL A 96 -10.09 13.41 4.73
CA VAL A 96 -8.90 13.98 4.06
C VAL A 96 -8.72 15.47 4.37
N GLY A 97 -9.80 16.26 4.41
CA GLY A 97 -9.76 17.69 4.73
C GLY A 97 -9.20 18.03 6.12
N THR A 98 -9.16 17.07 7.04
CA THR A 98 -8.49 17.25 8.34
C THR A 98 -6.97 17.27 8.16
N TRP A 99 -6.44 16.35 7.38
CA TRP A 99 -5.00 16.26 7.11
C TRP A 99 -4.52 17.36 6.16
N GLU A 100 -5.36 17.80 5.22
CA GLU A 100 -5.09 18.98 4.39
C GLU A 100 -4.83 20.22 5.25
N ARG A 101 -5.64 20.43 6.30
CA ARG A 101 -5.42 21.53 7.26
C ARG A 101 -4.16 21.35 8.08
N VAL A 102 -3.88 20.11 8.55
CA VAL A 102 -2.68 19.82 9.35
C VAL A 102 -1.39 20.08 8.55
N PHE A 103 -1.37 19.67 7.27
CA PHE A 103 -0.18 19.78 6.42
C PHE A 103 -0.18 21.05 5.55
N GLU A 104 -1.21 21.90 5.65
CA GLU A 104 -1.37 23.14 4.87
C GLU A 104 -1.23 22.88 3.35
N VAL A 105 -1.89 21.86 2.87
CA VAL A 105 -1.91 21.45 1.46
C VAL A 105 -3.33 21.13 1.03
N ARG A 106 -3.50 20.91 -0.28
CA ARG A 106 -4.72 20.35 -0.84
C ARG A 106 -4.37 19.22 -1.78
N VAL A 107 -4.97 18.04 -1.61
CA VAL A 107 -4.93 16.98 -2.61
C VAL A 107 -5.87 17.35 -3.76
N ASP A 108 -5.51 17.00 -4.98
CA ASP A 108 -6.26 17.46 -6.16
C ASP A 108 -7.59 16.73 -6.29
N THR A 109 -7.64 15.45 -5.88
CA THR A 109 -8.86 14.64 -5.87
C THR A 109 -8.82 13.67 -4.69
N ALA A 110 -9.96 13.48 -4.04
CA ALA A 110 -10.16 12.43 -3.04
C ALA A 110 -11.50 11.74 -3.29
N GLY A 111 -11.54 10.41 -3.22
CA GLY A 111 -12.77 9.70 -3.51
C GLY A 111 -12.77 8.23 -3.11
N THR A 112 -13.97 7.64 -3.09
CA THR A 112 -14.16 6.22 -2.80
C THR A 112 -13.91 5.38 -4.04
N ALA A 113 -12.97 4.43 -3.95
CA ALA A 113 -12.69 3.47 -5.00
C ALA A 113 -12.09 2.18 -4.44
N LEU A 114 -12.27 1.09 -5.18
CA LEU A 114 -11.61 -0.18 -4.89
C LEU A 114 -10.22 -0.21 -5.55
N SER A 115 -9.23 -0.83 -4.89
CA SER A 115 -7.88 -0.93 -5.44
C SER A 115 -7.82 -1.59 -6.83
N TYR A 116 -8.81 -2.41 -7.17
CA TYR A 116 -8.93 -3.12 -8.45
C TYR A 116 -10.01 -2.55 -9.39
N ALA A 117 -10.59 -1.40 -9.05
CA ALA A 117 -11.57 -0.65 -9.84
C ALA A 117 -11.49 0.82 -9.39
N THR A 118 -10.43 1.51 -9.83
CA THR A 118 -10.07 2.85 -9.34
C THR A 118 -10.93 3.95 -9.93
N GLY A 119 -11.64 3.66 -11.02
CA GLY A 119 -12.38 4.67 -11.79
C GLY A 119 -11.48 5.64 -12.56
N GLN A 120 -10.15 5.46 -12.51
CA GLN A 120 -9.22 6.29 -13.28
C GLN A 120 -9.20 5.87 -14.75
N PRO A 121 -9.00 6.82 -15.69
CA PRO A 121 -8.83 6.51 -17.11
C PRO A 121 -7.61 5.62 -17.38
N ASP A 122 -7.61 4.91 -18.51
CA ASP A 122 -6.45 4.17 -18.99
C ASP A 122 -5.26 5.11 -19.20
N SER A 123 -4.06 4.66 -18.84
CA SER A 123 -2.80 5.40 -19.07
C SER A 123 -2.87 6.85 -18.59
N SER A 124 -3.44 7.09 -17.43
CA SER A 124 -3.65 8.42 -16.84
C SER A 124 -2.69 8.75 -15.69
N GLN A 125 -2.01 7.75 -15.14
CA GLN A 125 -1.15 7.92 -13.97
C GLN A 125 0.32 7.69 -14.33
N ASP A 126 1.21 8.51 -13.80
CA ASP A 126 2.65 8.31 -13.89
C ASP A 126 3.15 7.44 -12.76
N LEU A 127 2.55 7.61 -11.57
CA LEU A 127 2.90 6.84 -10.37
C LEU A 127 1.63 6.41 -9.62
N VAL A 128 1.60 5.15 -9.22
CA VAL A 128 0.60 4.61 -8.28
C VAL A 128 1.33 4.18 -7.01
N PHE A 129 0.83 4.52 -5.83
CA PHE A 129 1.42 4.00 -4.62
C PHE A 129 0.37 3.54 -3.60
N ALA A 130 0.79 2.65 -2.71
CA ALA A 130 0.06 2.24 -1.51
C ALA A 130 1.06 2.24 -0.35
N PHE A 131 0.74 2.88 0.76
CA PHE A 131 1.61 2.92 1.94
C PHE A 131 0.96 2.20 3.12
N ALA A 132 1.56 1.10 3.56
CA ALA A 132 1.07 0.27 4.67
C ALA A 132 -0.43 -0.07 4.55
N SER A 133 -0.89 -0.33 3.34
CA SER A 133 -2.31 -0.57 3.03
C SER A 133 -2.54 -1.76 2.08
N ALA A 134 -1.54 -2.14 1.27
CA ALA A 134 -1.74 -3.22 0.30
C ALA A 134 -2.03 -4.57 0.97
N HIS A 135 -1.59 -4.80 2.20
CA HIS A 135 -1.91 -6.03 2.96
C HIS A 135 -3.40 -6.16 3.34
N HIS A 136 -4.21 -5.11 3.15
CA HIS A 136 -5.67 -5.14 3.23
C HIS A 136 -6.34 -5.43 1.88
N PHE A 137 -5.59 -5.40 0.77
CA PHE A 137 -6.19 -5.61 -0.54
C PHE A 137 -6.59 -7.08 -0.72
N VAL A 138 -7.86 -7.30 -1.03
CA VAL A 138 -8.45 -8.65 -1.12
C VAL A 138 -8.25 -9.32 -2.48
N ALA A 139 -7.82 -8.59 -3.51
CA ALA A 139 -7.78 -9.07 -4.89
C ALA A 139 -6.51 -8.61 -5.65
N HIS A 140 -5.33 -8.91 -5.12
CA HIS A 140 -4.04 -8.44 -5.67
C HIS A 140 -3.86 -8.67 -7.17
N ARG A 141 -4.26 -9.84 -7.71
CA ARG A 141 -4.18 -10.11 -9.15
C ARG A 141 -5.00 -9.10 -9.96
N ARG A 142 -6.19 -8.74 -9.48
CA ARG A 142 -7.05 -7.73 -10.13
C ARG A 142 -6.49 -6.33 -9.92
N THR A 143 -5.99 -6.03 -8.73
CA THR A 143 -5.36 -4.74 -8.41
C THR A 143 -4.15 -4.47 -9.29
N LEU A 144 -3.26 -5.45 -9.49
CA LEU A 144 -2.08 -5.27 -10.34
C LEU A 144 -2.44 -5.13 -11.83
N LYS A 145 -3.51 -5.77 -12.31
CA LYS A 145 -4.06 -5.52 -13.65
C LYS A 145 -4.63 -4.11 -13.77
N GLU A 146 -5.32 -3.62 -12.74
CA GLU A 146 -5.84 -2.26 -12.71
C GLU A 146 -4.70 -1.23 -12.67
N ILE A 147 -3.65 -1.46 -11.88
CA ILE A 147 -2.44 -0.66 -11.85
C ILE A 147 -1.81 -0.60 -13.25
N PHE A 148 -1.66 -1.75 -13.92
CA PHE A 148 -1.15 -1.77 -15.29
C PHE A 148 -2.02 -0.95 -16.25
N ARG A 149 -3.34 -1.03 -16.13
CA ARG A 149 -4.28 -0.30 -16.99
C ARG A 149 -4.15 1.21 -16.82
N VAL A 150 -4.10 1.69 -15.57
CA VAL A 150 -4.08 3.13 -15.28
C VAL A 150 -2.71 3.77 -15.46
N LEU A 151 -1.62 3.01 -15.34
CA LEU A 151 -0.27 3.52 -15.57
C LEU A 151 -0.05 3.87 -17.05
N ARG A 152 0.60 5.01 -17.29
CA ARG A 152 1.19 5.33 -18.59
C ARG A 152 2.31 4.35 -18.92
N PRO A 153 2.62 4.12 -20.20
CA PRO A 153 3.85 3.44 -20.59
C PRO A 153 5.07 4.11 -19.92
N GLY A 154 5.92 3.32 -19.26
CA GLY A 154 7.03 3.85 -18.45
C GLY A 154 6.65 4.32 -17.05
N GLY A 155 5.37 4.29 -16.68
CA GLY A 155 4.91 4.60 -15.32
C GLY A 155 5.26 3.53 -14.30
N GLU A 156 5.28 3.91 -13.03
CA GLU A 156 5.73 3.07 -11.92
C GLU A 156 4.64 2.88 -10.87
N ALA A 157 4.71 1.77 -10.12
CA ALA A 157 3.87 1.61 -8.93
C ALA A 157 4.67 1.07 -7.74
N LEU A 158 4.27 1.48 -6.53
CA LEU A 158 4.98 1.19 -5.28
C LEU A 158 4.00 0.68 -4.23
N TYR A 159 4.21 -0.54 -3.71
CA TYR A 159 3.65 -0.95 -2.44
C TYR A 159 4.73 -0.72 -1.38
N LEU A 160 4.51 0.22 -0.48
CA LEU A 160 5.49 0.71 0.47
C LEU A 160 5.17 0.25 1.89
N PHE A 161 6.18 -0.24 2.60
CA PHE A 161 6.10 -0.63 4.01
C PHE A 161 5.09 -1.75 4.29
N GLU A 162 5.09 -2.78 3.47
CA GLU A 162 4.14 -3.88 3.57
C GLU A 162 4.71 -5.07 4.35
N PRO A 163 3.93 -5.68 5.25
CA PRO A 163 4.32 -6.94 5.89
C PRO A 163 4.40 -8.04 4.84
N SER A 164 5.54 -8.71 4.74
CA SER A 164 5.76 -9.71 3.71
C SER A 164 6.52 -10.93 4.20
N CYS A 165 6.36 -12.04 3.50
CA CYS A 165 7.15 -13.24 3.71
C CYS A 165 7.23 -14.07 2.42
N ARG A 166 8.18 -14.97 2.38
CA ARG A 166 8.25 -16.00 1.35
C ARG A 166 7.18 -17.08 1.55
N ASP A 167 6.82 -17.77 0.50
CA ASP A 167 5.75 -18.78 0.49
C ASP A 167 5.94 -19.86 1.55
N PHE A 168 7.17 -20.34 1.76
CA PHE A 168 7.45 -21.39 2.75
C PHE A 168 7.31 -20.93 4.21
N VAL A 169 7.40 -19.61 4.48
CA VAL A 169 7.23 -19.03 5.83
C VAL A 169 5.78 -18.68 6.10
N TYR A 170 4.98 -18.50 5.08
CA TYR A 170 3.62 -17.98 5.16
C TYR A 170 2.72 -18.73 6.17
N PRO A 171 2.70 -20.08 6.27
CA PRO A 171 1.86 -20.77 7.25
C PRO A 171 2.18 -20.42 8.70
N LEU A 172 3.48 -20.19 8.99
CA LEU A 172 3.92 -19.80 10.33
C LEU A 172 3.61 -18.32 10.62
N ALA A 173 3.85 -17.47 9.65
CA ALA A 173 3.62 -16.03 9.75
C ALA A 173 2.13 -15.70 9.97
N THR A 174 1.24 -16.31 9.20
CA THR A 174 -0.21 -16.12 9.31
C THR A 174 -0.77 -16.67 10.62
N ARG A 175 -0.25 -17.82 11.11
CA ARG A 175 -0.65 -18.35 12.42
C ARG A 175 -0.35 -17.37 13.56
N ARG A 176 0.76 -16.63 13.47
CA ARG A 176 1.11 -15.59 14.43
C ARG A 176 0.17 -14.38 14.34
N MET A 177 -0.10 -13.88 13.13
CA MET A 177 -0.99 -12.73 12.91
C MET A 177 -2.40 -12.98 13.43
N ARG A 178 -2.98 -14.14 13.12
CA ARG A 178 -4.33 -14.53 13.57
C ARG A 178 -4.48 -14.61 15.09
N ARG A 179 -3.38 -14.75 15.85
CA ARG A 179 -3.40 -14.74 17.32
C ARG A 179 -3.45 -13.35 17.91
N THR A 180 -3.05 -12.35 17.17
CA THR A 180 -2.88 -10.98 17.67
C THR A 180 -3.97 -10.01 17.20
N ARG A 181 -4.71 -10.33 16.14
CA ARG A 181 -5.79 -9.49 15.60
C ARG A 181 -6.93 -10.36 15.05
N THR A 182 -8.13 -10.13 15.58
CA THR A 182 -9.36 -10.86 15.21
C THR A 182 -10.33 -10.06 14.35
N ASP A 183 -10.16 -8.75 14.25
CA ASP A 183 -11.22 -7.84 13.82
C ASP A 183 -11.01 -7.23 12.43
N VAL A 184 -9.83 -7.40 11.83
CA VAL A 184 -9.49 -6.85 10.50
C VAL A 184 -8.85 -7.94 9.64
N VAL A 185 -9.18 -7.96 8.37
CA VAL A 185 -8.54 -8.87 7.40
C VAL A 185 -7.16 -8.32 7.06
N GLU A 186 -6.19 -8.55 7.92
CA GLU A 186 -4.79 -8.32 7.57
C GLU A 186 -4.20 -9.62 7.03
N ASP A 187 -3.55 -9.58 5.89
CA ASP A 187 -2.81 -10.70 5.35
C ASP A 187 -1.35 -10.31 5.12
N MET A 188 -0.46 -11.28 5.24
CA MET A 188 0.95 -11.06 4.94
C MET A 188 1.17 -11.26 3.44
N LEU A 189 1.77 -10.28 2.77
CA LEU A 189 2.03 -10.39 1.34
C LEU A 189 3.04 -11.52 1.06
N ARG A 190 2.62 -12.48 0.26
CA ARG A 190 3.46 -13.57 -0.22
C ARG A 190 4.32 -13.04 -1.37
N GLN A 191 5.63 -12.90 -1.13
CA GLN A 191 6.56 -12.24 -2.05
C GLN A 191 6.50 -12.83 -3.46
N GLU A 192 6.64 -14.15 -3.56
CA GLU A 192 6.61 -14.86 -4.83
C GLU A 192 5.27 -14.69 -5.56
N GLN A 193 4.18 -14.70 -4.81
CA GLN A 193 2.83 -14.56 -5.36
C GLN A 193 2.58 -13.15 -5.92
N ILE A 194 2.95 -12.10 -5.18
CA ILE A 194 2.79 -10.71 -5.65
C ILE A 194 3.63 -10.47 -6.91
N LEU A 195 4.89 -10.92 -6.91
CA LEU A 195 5.76 -10.82 -8.08
C LEU A 195 5.22 -11.60 -9.29
N ALA A 196 4.61 -12.78 -9.07
CA ALA A 196 3.97 -13.54 -10.13
C ALA A 196 2.75 -12.81 -10.69
N PHE A 197 1.88 -12.26 -9.82
CA PHE A 197 0.72 -11.49 -10.26
C PHE A 197 1.10 -10.23 -11.03
N ALA A 198 2.19 -9.56 -10.66
CA ALA A 198 2.71 -8.41 -11.37
C ALA A 198 3.16 -8.79 -12.80
N ARG A 199 3.93 -9.88 -12.93
CA ARG A 199 4.34 -10.40 -14.25
C ARG A 199 3.14 -10.81 -15.11
N ASP A 200 2.15 -11.49 -14.51
CA ASP A 200 0.89 -11.86 -15.19
C ASP A 200 0.11 -10.63 -15.69
N ALA A 201 0.26 -9.50 -15.01
CA ALA A 201 -0.34 -8.24 -15.41
C ALA A 201 0.48 -7.47 -16.46
N GLY A 202 1.68 -7.93 -16.82
CA GLY A 202 2.58 -7.26 -17.75
C GLY A 202 3.53 -6.24 -17.11
N LEU A 203 3.63 -6.21 -15.79
CA LEU A 203 4.51 -5.33 -15.04
C LEU A 203 5.88 -6.00 -14.81
N ALA A 204 6.97 -5.27 -14.99
CA ALA A 204 8.24 -5.59 -14.36
C ALA A 204 8.11 -5.40 -12.86
N ALA A 205 8.76 -6.23 -12.05
CA ALA A 205 8.60 -6.18 -10.60
C ALA A 205 9.89 -6.51 -9.86
N ASP A 206 10.21 -5.67 -8.89
CA ASP A 206 11.32 -5.82 -7.97
C ASP A 206 10.85 -5.79 -6.51
N LEU A 207 11.64 -6.39 -5.61
CA LEU A 207 11.37 -6.47 -4.19
C LEU A 207 12.55 -5.91 -3.40
N ASP A 208 12.27 -4.94 -2.54
CA ASP A 208 13.21 -4.36 -1.60
C ASP A 208 12.81 -4.72 -0.16
N LEU A 209 13.62 -5.55 0.50
CA LEU A 209 13.40 -5.93 1.89
C LEU A 209 13.82 -4.78 2.82
N TYR A 210 12.85 -4.25 3.58
CA TYR A 210 12.97 -3.07 4.39
C TYR A 210 12.73 -3.36 5.89
N PRO A 211 13.66 -4.05 6.58
CA PRO A 211 13.57 -4.21 8.02
C PRO A 211 13.75 -2.86 8.71
N THR A 212 12.83 -2.51 9.59
CA THR A 212 12.87 -1.23 10.31
C THR A 212 12.65 -1.42 11.80
N MET A 213 13.34 -0.59 12.58
CA MET A 213 13.20 -0.51 14.05
C MET A 213 12.02 0.38 14.47
N ALA A 214 11.43 1.12 13.53
CA ALA A 214 10.30 2.01 13.83
C ALA A 214 9.11 1.23 14.40
N ARG A 215 8.50 1.78 15.45
CA ARG A 215 7.29 1.25 16.12
C ARG A 215 7.40 -0.21 16.59
N ARG A 216 8.56 -0.63 17.04
CA ARG A 216 8.77 -2.00 17.56
C ARG A 216 8.86 -1.97 19.07
N GLY A 217 8.13 -2.86 19.75
CA GLY A 217 8.40 -3.17 21.14
C GLY A 217 9.76 -3.88 21.29
N PRO A 218 10.26 -4.10 22.51
CA PRO A 218 11.62 -4.63 22.74
C PRO A 218 11.97 -5.88 21.92
N LEU A 219 11.06 -6.87 21.89
CA LEU A 219 11.26 -8.10 21.10
C LEU A 219 11.27 -7.83 19.58
N GLY A 220 10.41 -6.92 19.12
CA GLY A 220 10.38 -6.52 17.70
C GLY A 220 11.64 -5.76 17.32
N THR A 221 12.20 -4.96 18.21
CA THR A 221 13.47 -4.25 18.01
C THR A 221 14.62 -5.25 17.86
N ILE A 222 14.75 -6.22 18.77
CA ILE A 222 15.78 -7.27 18.69
C ILE A 222 15.63 -8.07 17.39
N TYR A 223 14.41 -8.47 17.04
CA TYR A 223 14.13 -9.19 15.80
C TYR A 223 14.58 -8.41 14.55
N ASN A 224 14.18 -7.14 14.44
CA ASN A 224 14.56 -6.32 13.28
C ASN A 224 16.06 -5.97 13.28
N ALA A 225 16.69 -5.79 14.46
CA ALA A 225 18.14 -5.64 14.56
C ALA A 225 18.87 -6.87 13.99
N ALA A 226 18.39 -8.08 14.30
CA ALA A 226 18.93 -9.32 13.72
C ALA A 226 18.73 -9.36 12.18
N LEU A 227 17.56 -8.95 11.67
CA LEU A 227 17.33 -8.85 10.23
C LEU A 227 18.24 -7.81 9.56
N ILE A 228 18.59 -6.72 10.23
CA ILE A 228 19.52 -5.70 9.72
C ILE A 228 20.94 -6.21 9.74
N GLY A 229 21.38 -6.81 10.84
CA GLY A 229 22.76 -7.28 11.04
C GLY A 229 23.10 -8.56 10.26
N VAL A 230 22.09 -9.40 9.95
CA VAL A 230 22.29 -10.70 9.28
C VAL A 230 21.40 -10.78 8.02
N PRO A 231 21.87 -10.30 6.86
CA PRO A 231 21.05 -10.15 5.66
C PRO A 231 20.35 -11.43 5.16
N ILE A 232 20.93 -12.60 5.40
CA ILE A 232 20.31 -13.87 5.01
C ILE A 232 18.98 -14.11 5.73
N LEU A 233 18.83 -13.63 6.98
CA LEU A 233 17.60 -13.77 7.74
C LEU A 233 16.42 -13.04 7.09
N ARG A 234 16.67 -11.92 6.41
CA ARG A 234 15.63 -11.18 5.66
C ARG A 234 14.96 -12.04 4.58
N ARG A 235 15.73 -12.98 4.00
CA ARG A 235 15.25 -13.89 2.96
C ARG A 235 14.57 -15.14 3.51
N MET A 236 14.74 -15.42 4.79
CA MET A 236 14.23 -16.65 5.44
C MET A 236 13.07 -16.38 6.39
N LEU A 237 12.90 -15.16 6.85
CA LEU A 237 11.89 -14.79 7.84
C LEU A 237 10.94 -13.74 7.25
N TRP A 238 9.84 -13.46 7.95
CA TRP A 238 8.96 -12.35 7.57
C TRP A 238 9.66 -11.02 7.78
N CYS A 239 9.50 -10.12 6.84
CA CYS A 239 10.12 -8.81 6.85
C CYS A 239 9.18 -7.80 6.20
N THR A 240 9.20 -6.56 6.66
CA THR A 240 8.60 -5.48 5.87
C THR A 240 9.34 -5.36 4.53
N ALA A 241 8.60 -5.10 3.48
CA ALA A 241 9.13 -4.96 2.14
C ALA A 241 8.45 -3.84 1.37
N ASN A 242 9.16 -3.34 0.37
CA ASN A 242 8.61 -2.49 -0.66
C ASN A 242 8.61 -3.28 -1.97
N PHE A 243 7.49 -3.23 -2.70
CA PHE A 243 7.39 -3.80 -4.03
C PHE A 243 7.39 -2.65 -5.02
N HIS A 244 8.28 -2.70 -5.99
CA HIS A 244 8.36 -1.76 -7.08
C HIS A 244 7.91 -2.43 -8.37
N PHE A 245 6.97 -1.80 -9.06
CA PHE A 245 6.43 -2.27 -10.32
C PHE A 245 6.64 -1.20 -11.39
N ALA A 246 6.94 -1.62 -12.62
CA ALA A 246 7.09 -0.71 -13.74
C ALA A 246 6.34 -1.23 -14.97
N LYS A 247 5.58 -0.35 -15.63
CA LYS A 247 4.96 -0.64 -16.93
C LYS A 247 5.98 -0.41 -18.04
N PRO A 248 6.28 -1.41 -18.88
CA PRO A 248 7.24 -1.23 -19.99
C PRO A 248 6.86 -0.08 -20.93
N GLN A 249 7.85 0.63 -21.45
CA GLN A 249 7.62 1.76 -22.37
C GLN A 249 6.99 1.36 -23.73
N GLY A 250 7.07 0.11 -24.14
CA GLY A 250 6.51 -0.38 -25.40
C GLY A 250 5.13 -1.04 -25.28
N ALA A 251 4.50 -1.04 -24.10
CA ALA A 251 3.23 -1.73 -23.86
C ALA A 251 2.01 -0.94 -24.37
N ASN A 252 1.98 -0.60 -25.65
CA ASN A 252 0.77 -0.12 -26.30
C ASN A 252 0.03 -1.30 -26.95
N SER A 253 -1.15 -1.60 -26.41
CA SER A 253 -2.33 -2.15 -27.10
C SER A 253 -2.16 -3.30 -28.12
N GLU A 254 -1.59 -4.45 -27.74
CA GLU A 254 -1.86 -5.69 -28.46
C GLU A 254 -2.76 -6.67 -27.70
N ALA A 255 -3.50 -6.18 -26.71
CA ALA A 255 -4.51 -6.97 -26.00
C ALA A 255 -5.88 -6.30 -26.16
N ARG A 256 -6.44 -6.42 -27.37
CA ARG A 256 -7.88 -6.32 -27.61
C ARG A 256 -8.47 -7.68 -27.84
#